data_aa4d17a16f97e955767426a2cac59250
#
_entry.id   aa4d17a16f97e955767426a2cac59250
#
_cell.length_a   1.000
_cell.length_b   1.000
_cell.length_c   1.000
_cell.angle_alpha   90.00
_cell.angle_beta   90.00
_cell.angle_gamma   90.00
#
_symmetry.space_group_name_H-M   'P 1'
#
loop_
_entity.id
_entity.type
_entity.pdbx_description
1 polymer ?
#
loop_
_entity_poly.entity_id
_entity_poly.type
_entity_poly.pdbx_seq_one_letter_code
_entity_poly.pdbx_strand_id
1 'polypeptide(L)'
;MRITKVLSLIALMFVPVLANAQWVHDNTFQAHQDSIRDVHGVAVDPDGKVWVQSFYASEAVAMSRDIGADGVADTLLARAIYVYNADGTQASFSPLKFIDYGDGKVDTLGYVWYPDESDTVDGGSYEGYSGRGITADAAGNIIISSYNRLYKVDYTDGSGIAMVDPSAGCSLTEATTDDANNVYVGCVVGSAGPLVKFAPDLTGEEALVTIPGSFSRDLQVSGDGNTIWWAGYTNGAVHRFSRDDEFSSFGDADTVLVGMKSEVFDIHPVTGHLWAGSGSLNDVPASPWTPQTWYAFDVSTIGTENEIPVDSIHWDPTVEDGAQFDAARPRGLDFSPDGMTAYISVFASSDGMQKHENSAGSSNEVVNNLPNGYALEQNYPNPFNPSTNINYSLQEAGHVTLKVYDMTGREIATLVNGRVNAGAHTVTFNASNLSSGVYIYALEANGVRLTNRMTLIK
;
A
#
# COMPACT_ATOMS: atom_id res chain seq x y z
N MET A 1 37.28 49.70 -0.92
CA MET A 1 36.11 49.10 -1.56
C MET A 1 36.46 47.63 -1.82
N ARG A 2 36.08 46.74 -0.89
CA ARG A 2 36.38 45.30 -0.98
C ARG A 2 35.20 44.62 -1.62
N ILE A 3 35.39 44.03 -2.79
CA ILE A 3 34.41 43.25 -3.50
C ILE A 3 34.47 41.82 -2.93
N THR A 4 33.44 41.45 -2.15
CA THR A 4 33.25 40.07 -1.66
C THR A 4 32.60 39.29 -2.79
N LYS A 5 33.33 38.34 -3.38
CA LYS A 5 32.78 37.37 -4.31
C LYS A 5 31.99 36.34 -3.48
N VAL A 6 30.69 36.31 -3.66
CA VAL A 6 29.83 35.21 -3.22
C VAL A 6 30.00 34.10 -4.24
N LEU A 7 30.71 33.03 -3.88
CA LEU A 7 30.65 31.76 -4.63
C LEU A 7 29.32 31.06 -4.28
N SER A 8 28.39 31.03 -5.22
CA SER A 8 27.27 30.10 -5.18
C SER A 8 27.80 28.70 -5.44
N LEU A 9 27.84 27.90 -4.40
CA LEU A 9 28.08 26.47 -4.51
C LEU A 9 26.76 25.83 -5.04
N ILE A 10 26.70 25.56 -6.34
CA ILE A 10 25.68 24.69 -6.90
C ILE A 10 26.12 23.28 -6.48
N ALA A 11 25.49 22.74 -5.43
CA ALA A 11 25.59 21.34 -5.10
C ALA A 11 24.89 20.57 -6.22
N LEU A 12 25.64 20.02 -7.15
CA LEU A 12 25.16 18.94 -8.02
C LEU A 12 24.89 17.76 -7.09
N MET A 13 23.62 17.52 -6.77
CA MET A 13 23.21 16.25 -6.16
C MET A 13 23.47 15.16 -7.19
N PHE A 14 24.53 14.40 -6.98
CA PHE A 14 24.69 13.09 -7.58
C PHE A 14 23.59 12.22 -6.96
N VAL A 15 22.51 11.97 -7.69
CA VAL A 15 21.63 10.85 -7.39
C VAL A 15 22.47 9.61 -7.67
N PRO A 16 22.80 8.78 -6.66
CA PRO A 16 23.47 7.53 -6.94
C PRO A 16 22.54 6.71 -7.85
N VAL A 17 23.02 6.30 -8.99
CA VAL A 17 22.37 5.28 -9.80
C VAL A 17 22.44 4.00 -8.96
N LEU A 18 21.37 3.74 -8.25
CA LEU A 18 21.22 2.49 -7.52
C LEU A 18 21.13 1.38 -8.57
N ALA A 19 22.10 0.47 -8.55
CA ALA A 19 22.01 -0.80 -9.26
C ALA A 19 21.03 -1.70 -8.49
N ASN A 20 19.74 -1.36 -8.53
CA ASN A 20 18.69 -2.02 -7.79
C ASN A 20 17.71 -2.66 -8.74
N ALA A 21 16.87 -3.51 -8.21
CA ALA A 21 15.87 -4.27 -8.92
C ALA A 21 15.25 -3.47 -10.05
N GLN A 22 15.36 -3.98 -11.25
CA GLN A 22 14.75 -3.34 -12.40
C GLN A 22 13.31 -3.88 -12.49
N TRP A 23 12.35 -3.04 -12.19
CA TRP A 23 10.95 -3.33 -12.45
C TRP A 23 10.70 -3.34 -13.96
N VAL A 24 10.15 -4.44 -14.46
CA VAL A 24 9.88 -4.64 -15.89
C VAL A 24 8.39 -4.69 -16.11
N HIS A 25 7.89 -3.83 -17.01
CA HIS A 25 6.48 -3.81 -17.39
C HIS A 25 6.09 -5.10 -18.12
N ASP A 26 5.07 -5.79 -17.61
CA ASP A 26 4.41 -6.93 -18.26
C ASP A 26 3.17 -6.44 -19.02
N ASN A 27 3.33 -6.16 -20.30
CA ASN A 27 2.25 -5.69 -21.19
C ASN A 27 1.28 -6.80 -21.62
N THR A 28 1.42 -8.01 -21.09
CA THR A 28 0.51 -9.13 -21.43
C THR A 28 -0.60 -9.30 -20.41
N PHE A 29 -0.55 -8.58 -19.28
CA PHE A 29 -1.58 -8.66 -18.27
C PHE A 29 -2.94 -8.17 -18.80
N GLN A 30 -4.01 -8.92 -18.56
CA GLN A 30 -5.32 -8.72 -19.20
C GLN A 30 -5.94 -7.35 -18.90
N ALA A 31 -5.77 -6.82 -17.70
CA ALA A 31 -6.32 -5.52 -17.34
C ALA A 31 -5.79 -4.37 -18.22
N HIS A 32 -4.54 -4.47 -18.65
CA HIS A 32 -3.97 -3.56 -19.64
C HIS A 32 -4.70 -3.66 -21.00
N GLN A 33 -5.02 -4.89 -21.43
CA GLN A 33 -5.72 -5.13 -22.69
C GLN A 33 -7.20 -4.73 -22.65
N ASP A 34 -7.84 -4.80 -21.49
CA ASP A 34 -9.24 -4.41 -21.29
C ASP A 34 -9.45 -2.89 -21.34
N SER A 35 -8.36 -2.10 -21.42
CA SER A 35 -8.37 -0.63 -21.53
C SER A 35 -9.23 0.03 -20.44
N ILE A 36 -9.09 -0.41 -19.19
CA ILE A 36 -9.78 0.20 -18.06
C ILE A 36 -9.22 1.61 -17.87
N ARG A 37 -10.10 2.62 -18.00
CA ARG A 37 -9.72 4.04 -17.97
C ARG A 37 -9.80 4.63 -16.58
N ASP A 38 -8.99 5.65 -16.35
CA ASP A 38 -9.08 6.49 -15.16
C ASP A 38 -9.12 5.66 -13.87
N VAL A 39 -8.20 4.69 -13.76
CA VAL A 39 -8.11 3.83 -12.59
C VAL A 39 -7.74 4.67 -11.37
N HIS A 40 -8.47 4.47 -10.29
CA HIS A 40 -8.37 5.27 -9.06
C HIS A 40 -7.93 4.49 -7.84
N GLY A 41 -7.71 3.20 -7.98
CA GLY A 41 -7.18 2.34 -6.95
C GLY A 41 -6.96 0.92 -7.48
N VAL A 42 -5.96 0.28 -6.93
CA VAL A 42 -5.60 -1.12 -7.17
C VAL A 42 -5.34 -1.77 -5.83
N ALA A 43 -5.88 -2.97 -5.61
CA ALA A 43 -5.57 -3.78 -4.44
C ALA A 43 -5.24 -5.21 -4.86
N VAL A 44 -4.39 -5.89 -4.10
CA VAL A 44 -4.04 -7.29 -4.29
C VAL A 44 -4.46 -8.09 -3.07
N ASP A 45 -5.25 -9.13 -3.27
CA ASP A 45 -5.70 -9.99 -2.17
C ASP A 45 -4.69 -11.13 -1.87
N PRO A 46 -4.86 -11.87 -0.77
CA PRO A 46 -3.94 -12.95 -0.39
C PRO A 46 -3.81 -14.09 -1.41
N ASP A 47 -4.79 -14.26 -2.29
CA ASP A 47 -4.75 -15.23 -3.39
C ASP A 47 -4.03 -14.68 -4.63
N GLY A 48 -3.58 -13.41 -4.57
CA GLY A 48 -2.92 -12.69 -5.66
C GLY A 48 -3.89 -12.19 -6.72
N LYS A 49 -5.21 -12.14 -6.45
CA LYS A 49 -6.15 -11.48 -7.34
C LYS A 49 -5.97 -9.97 -7.28
N VAL A 50 -6.10 -9.33 -8.42
CA VAL A 50 -5.92 -7.88 -8.58
C VAL A 50 -7.29 -7.22 -8.75
N TRP A 51 -7.62 -6.35 -7.82
CA TRP A 51 -8.85 -5.58 -7.79
C TRP A 51 -8.61 -4.19 -8.32
N VAL A 52 -9.37 -3.78 -9.32
CA VAL A 52 -9.16 -2.51 -10.05
C VAL A 52 -10.42 -1.68 -10.02
N GLN A 53 -10.33 -0.48 -9.45
CA GLN A 53 -11.42 0.46 -9.35
C GLN A 53 -11.25 1.65 -10.32
N SER A 54 -12.25 1.90 -11.16
CA SER A 54 -12.32 3.10 -11.99
C SER A 54 -12.96 4.27 -11.26
N PHE A 55 -12.53 5.50 -11.61
CA PHE A 55 -13.19 6.72 -11.14
C PHE A 55 -14.58 6.89 -11.74
N TYR A 56 -14.72 6.62 -13.05
CA TYR A 56 -15.98 6.76 -13.78
C TYR A 56 -16.79 5.47 -13.82
N ALA A 57 -18.07 5.60 -14.11
CA ALA A 57 -18.94 4.46 -14.34
C ALA A 57 -18.57 3.76 -15.65
N SER A 58 -18.52 2.44 -15.64
CA SER A 58 -18.08 1.61 -16.77
C SER A 58 -19.11 0.57 -17.19
N GLU A 59 -19.98 0.11 -16.30
CA GLU A 59 -20.84 -1.03 -16.53
C GLU A 59 -22.33 -0.69 -16.41
N ALA A 60 -23.10 -1.01 -17.45
CA ALA A 60 -24.54 -0.84 -17.43
C ALA A 60 -25.22 -1.85 -16.50
N VAL A 61 -26.15 -1.33 -15.70
CA VAL A 61 -27.00 -2.12 -14.79
C VAL A 61 -28.45 -1.74 -15.06
N ALA A 62 -29.24 -2.70 -15.52
CA ALA A 62 -30.68 -2.52 -15.67
C ALA A 62 -31.33 -2.42 -14.28
N MET A 63 -32.15 -1.37 -14.10
CA MET A 63 -32.93 -1.16 -12.90
C MET A 63 -34.30 -1.84 -13.05
N SER A 64 -34.85 -2.30 -11.93
CA SER A 64 -36.25 -2.74 -11.89
C SER A 64 -37.25 -1.59 -11.71
N ARG A 65 -36.78 -0.34 -11.75
CA ARG A 65 -37.53 0.88 -11.42
C ARG A 65 -37.48 1.88 -12.54
N ASP A 66 -38.54 2.65 -12.65
CA ASP A 66 -38.68 3.83 -13.50
C ASP A 66 -38.50 5.07 -12.62
N ILE A 67 -37.26 5.61 -12.61
CA ILE A 67 -36.89 6.79 -11.80
C ILE A 67 -37.46 8.08 -12.43
N GLY A 68 -37.61 8.08 -13.75
CA GLY A 68 -38.11 9.21 -14.52
C GLY A 68 -39.64 9.29 -14.59
N ALA A 69 -40.36 8.29 -14.09
CA ALA A 69 -41.82 8.14 -14.21
C ALA A 69 -42.35 8.26 -15.67
N ASP A 70 -41.54 7.77 -16.62
CA ASP A 70 -41.91 7.78 -18.06
C ASP A 70 -42.48 6.42 -18.53
N GLY A 71 -42.61 5.45 -17.63
CA GLY A 71 -43.17 4.12 -17.90
C GLY A 71 -42.14 3.13 -18.42
N VAL A 72 -40.85 3.46 -18.40
CA VAL A 72 -39.76 2.58 -18.85
C VAL A 72 -38.78 2.37 -17.69
N ALA A 73 -38.36 1.14 -17.48
CA ALA A 73 -37.34 0.82 -16.49
C ALA A 73 -35.99 1.45 -16.88
N ASP A 74 -35.37 2.13 -15.92
CA ASP A 74 -34.11 2.85 -16.13
C ASP A 74 -32.87 1.93 -16.17
N THR A 75 -31.78 2.50 -16.65
CA THR A 75 -30.45 1.89 -16.63
C THR A 75 -29.47 2.80 -15.94
N LEU A 76 -28.78 2.31 -14.93
CA LEU A 76 -27.65 2.96 -14.30
C LEU A 76 -26.32 2.49 -14.90
N LEU A 77 -25.30 3.32 -14.79
CA LEU A 77 -23.92 2.92 -15.05
C LEU A 77 -23.21 2.71 -13.72
N ALA A 78 -23.02 1.48 -13.32
CA ALA A 78 -22.28 1.15 -12.11
C ALA A 78 -20.78 1.49 -12.27
N ARG A 79 -20.14 1.85 -11.18
CA ARG A 79 -18.68 1.96 -11.07
C ARG A 79 -18.13 0.61 -10.63
N ALA A 80 -18.14 -0.31 -11.60
CA ALA A 80 -17.75 -1.68 -11.37
C ALA A 80 -16.28 -1.79 -10.94
N ILE A 81 -16.01 -2.80 -10.14
CA ILE A 81 -14.65 -3.22 -9.80
C ILE A 81 -14.31 -4.43 -10.64
N TYR A 82 -13.23 -4.36 -11.39
CA TYR A 82 -12.71 -5.48 -12.16
C TYR A 82 -11.77 -6.28 -11.27
N VAL A 83 -11.92 -7.60 -11.29
CA VAL A 83 -11.10 -8.51 -10.49
C VAL A 83 -10.45 -9.52 -11.40
N TYR A 84 -9.11 -9.56 -11.38
CA TYR A 84 -8.31 -10.47 -12.18
C TYR A 84 -7.61 -11.48 -11.28
N ASN A 85 -7.58 -12.73 -11.70
CA ASN A 85 -6.73 -13.73 -11.08
C ASN A 85 -5.25 -13.39 -11.32
N ALA A 86 -4.34 -13.97 -10.53
CA ALA A 86 -2.91 -13.75 -10.66
C ALA A 86 -2.34 -14.06 -12.06
N ASP A 87 -3.01 -14.94 -12.83
CA ASP A 87 -2.68 -15.27 -14.23
C ASP A 87 -3.23 -14.26 -15.25
N GLY A 88 -3.92 -13.21 -14.81
CA GLY A 88 -4.51 -12.17 -15.64
C GLY A 88 -5.91 -12.47 -16.16
N THR A 89 -6.47 -13.66 -15.95
CA THR A 89 -7.85 -13.96 -16.33
C THR A 89 -8.82 -13.28 -15.37
N GLN A 90 -10.00 -12.87 -15.84
CA GLN A 90 -11.02 -12.30 -14.96
C GLN A 90 -11.54 -13.34 -13.96
N ALA A 91 -11.72 -12.94 -12.71
CA ALA A 91 -12.37 -13.76 -11.68
C ALA A 91 -13.83 -14.00 -12.05
N SER A 92 -14.41 -15.10 -11.54
CA SER A 92 -15.78 -15.55 -11.93
C SER A 92 -16.89 -14.56 -11.53
N PHE A 93 -16.63 -13.69 -10.55
CA PHE A 93 -17.55 -12.64 -10.09
C PHE A 93 -17.21 -11.25 -10.65
N SER A 94 -16.18 -11.14 -11.48
CA SER A 94 -15.78 -9.90 -12.17
C SER A 94 -16.64 -9.66 -13.43
N PRO A 95 -17.04 -8.41 -13.73
CA PRO A 95 -16.91 -7.22 -12.89
C PRO A 95 -17.94 -7.19 -11.74
N LEU A 96 -17.46 -6.83 -10.54
CA LEU A 96 -18.33 -6.64 -9.38
C LEU A 96 -19.11 -5.33 -9.53
N LYS A 97 -20.43 -5.44 -9.69
CA LYS A 97 -21.34 -4.31 -9.88
C LYS A 97 -22.20 -4.06 -8.65
N PHE A 98 -22.43 -5.11 -7.88
CA PHE A 98 -23.30 -5.13 -6.72
C PHE A 98 -22.55 -5.67 -5.52
N ILE A 99 -22.90 -5.20 -4.34
CA ILE A 99 -22.47 -5.77 -3.06
C ILE A 99 -23.70 -6.36 -2.40
N ASP A 100 -23.74 -7.69 -2.29
CA ASP A 100 -24.82 -8.44 -1.65
C ASP A 100 -24.40 -8.84 -0.23
N TYR A 101 -25.19 -8.44 0.76
CA TYR A 101 -24.94 -8.72 2.18
C TYR A 101 -25.63 -10.01 2.67
N GLY A 102 -26.33 -10.74 1.77
CA GLY A 102 -26.99 -12.01 2.09
C GLY A 102 -28.29 -11.91 2.89
N ASP A 103 -28.69 -10.72 3.30
CA ASP A 103 -29.91 -10.43 4.07
C ASP A 103 -31.04 -9.82 3.22
N GLY A 104 -30.88 -9.83 1.90
CA GLY A 104 -31.75 -9.17 0.94
C GLY A 104 -31.40 -7.71 0.69
N LYS A 105 -30.34 -7.21 1.31
CA LYS A 105 -29.77 -5.89 1.06
C LYS A 105 -28.70 -6.01 -0.02
N VAL A 106 -28.87 -5.27 -1.09
CA VAL A 106 -27.91 -5.20 -2.21
C VAL A 106 -27.68 -3.74 -2.58
N ASP A 107 -26.42 -3.32 -2.57
CA ASP A 107 -26.02 -1.99 -3.03
C ASP A 107 -25.43 -2.07 -4.44
N THR A 108 -25.73 -1.09 -5.28
CA THR A 108 -25.09 -0.92 -6.59
C THR A 108 -23.85 -0.04 -6.42
N LEU A 109 -22.68 -0.53 -6.80
CA LEU A 109 -21.43 0.19 -6.67
C LEU A 109 -21.46 1.55 -7.39
N GLY A 110 -21.06 2.59 -6.67
CA GLY A 110 -21.04 3.97 -7.18
C GLY A 110 -22.39 4.64 -7.21
N TYR A 111 -23.44 4.04 -6.64
CA TYR A 111 -24.75 4.66 -6.49
C TYR A 111 -25.31 4.40 -5.11
N VAL A 112 -25.92 5.42 -4.52
CA VAL A 112 -26.64 5.34 -3.25
C VAL A 112 -28.10 5.65 -3.50
N TRP A 113 -28.95 4.79 -2.99
CA TRP A 113 -30.39 5.00 -3.00
C TRP A 113 -30.80 5.84 -1.79
N TYR A 114 -31.47 6.97 -2.05
CA TYR A 114 -32.09 7.79 -1.02
C TYR A 114 -33.61 7.67 -1.14
N PRO A 115 -34.30 7.07 -0.17
CA PRO A 115 -35.76 7.07 -0.16
C PRO A 115 -36.26 8.52 0.00
N ASP A 116 -37.13 8.95 -0.89
CA ASP A 116 -37.83 10.23 -0.75
C ASP A 116 -39.07 10.01 0.13
N GLU A 117 -39.13 10.67 1.30
CA GLU A 117 -40.28 10.62 2.19
C GLU A 117 -41.57 11.17 1.57
N SER A 118 -41.45 11.92 0.48
CA SER A 118 -42.60 12.57 -0.22
C SER A 118 -43.24 11.70 -1.29
N ASP A 119 -42.57 10.60 -1.71
CA ASP A 119 -43.04 9.78 -2.82
C ASP A 119 -43.70 8.49 -2.32
N THR A 120 -44.99 8.37 -2.60
CA THR A 120 -45.84 7.26 -2.16
C THR A 120 -45.79 6.05 -3.08
N VAL A 121 -45.08 6.06 -4.19
CA VAL A 121 -45.15 5.03 -5.23
C VAL A 121 -43.80 4.36 -5.56
N ASP A 122 -42.68 4.92 -5.30
CA ASP A 122 -41.31 4.36 -5.43
C ASP A 122 -40.25 5.45 -5.22
N GLY A 123 -40.61 6.41 -4.39
CA GLY A 123 -39.86 7.61 -4.15
C GLY A 123 -38.45 7.38 -3.66
N GLY A 124 -37.54 7.85 -4.43
CA GLY A 124 -36.14 7.88 -4.10
C GLY A 124 -35.31 8.33 -5.28
N SER A 125 -34.10 8.71 -4.98
CA SER A 125 -33.12 9.10 -5.99
C SER A 125 -31.87 8.27 -5.87
N TYR A 126 -31.24 7.96 -6.99
CA TYR A 126 -29.89 7.43 -7.03
C TYR A 126 -28.93 8.58 -7.30
N GLU A 127 -27.99 8.78 -6.40
CA GLU A 127 -26.86 9.67 -6.65
C GLU A 127 -25.63 8.87 -7.07
N GLY A 128 -25.01 9.27 -8.18
CA GLY A 128 -23.82 8.61 -8.70
C GLY A 128 -22.55 9.12 -8.02
N TYR A 129 -21.79 8.24 -7.41
CA TYR A 129 -20.55 8.55 -6.73
C TYR A 129 -19.35 7.91 -7.40
N SER A 130 -18.27 8.69 -7.52
CA SER A 130 -17.03 8.23 -8.13
C SER A 130 -16.27 7.26 -7.22
N GLY A 131 -15.51 6.34 -7.81
CA GLY A 131 -14.49 5.55 -7.12
C GLY A 131 -13.44 6.45 -6.46
N ARG A 132 -12.96 6.07 -5.28
CA ARG A 132 -12.01 6.88 -4.49
C ARG A 132 -10.75 6.11 -4.09
N GLY A 133 -10.75 4.83 -4.24
CA GLY A 133 -9.64 3.95 -3.95
C GLY A 133 -10.10 2.62 -3.38
N ILE A 134 -9.19 1.67 -3.34
CA ILE A 134 -9.43 0.30 -2.93
C ILE A 134 -8.17 -0.26 -2.30
N THR A 135 -8.28 -0.89 -1.13
CA THR A 135 -7.16 -1.52 -0.43
C THR A 135 -7.58 -2.86 0.17
N ALA A 136 -6.63 -3.72 0.47
CA ALA A 136 -6.85 -4.95 1.23
C ALA A 136 -6.49 -4.75 2.71
N ASP A 137 -7.29 -5.35 3.62
CA ASP A 137 -6.89 -5.45 5.02
C ASP A 137 -5.97 -6.66 5.25
N ALA A 138 -5.35 -6.76 6.42
CA ALA A 138 -4.43 -7.87 6.74
C ALA A 138 -5.13 -9.25 6.79
N ALA A 139 -6.45 -9.30 6.83
CA ALA A 139 -7.24 -10.52 6.68
C ALA A 139 -7.57 -10.84 5.22
N GLY A 140 -7.24 -9.94 4.30
CA GLY A 140 -7.48 -10.03 2.86
C GLY A 140 -8.78 -9.42 2.39
N ASN A 141 -9.68 -9.00 3.29
CA ASN A 141 -10.92 -8.37 2.87
C ASN A 141 -10.65 -7.04 2.18
N ILE A 142 -11.47 -6.71 1.21
CA ILE A 142 -11.29 -5.52 0.39
C ILE A 142 -12.10 -4.36 0.94
N ILE A 143 -11.44 -3.23 1.18
CA ILE A 143 -12.06 -1.97 1.57
C ILE A 143 -12.18 -1.09 0.31
N ILE A 144 -13.38 -0.66 0.02
CA ILE A 144 -13.71 0.12 -1.17
C ILE A 144 -14.19 1.50 -0.72
N SER A 145 -13.48 2.55 -1.14
CA SER A 145 -13.91 3.93 -0.97
C SER A 145 -14.72 4.36 -2.20
N SER A 146 -15.97 4.78 -1.98
CA SER A 146 -16.88 5.24 -3.04
C SER A 146 -17.54 6.55 -2.62
N TYR A 147 -16.99 7.65 -3.08
CA TYR A 147 -17.33 9.03 -2.74
C TYR A 147 -17.38 9.27 -1.21
N ASN A 148 -18.55 9.15 -0.55
CA ASN A 148 -18.72 9.35 0.90
C ASN A 148 -19.03 8.05 1.65
N ARG A 149 -18.84 6.89 1.03
CA ARG A 149 -19.15 5.57 1.60
C ARG A 149 -17.95 4.64 1.56
N LEU A 150 -17.76 3.88 2.64
CA LEU A 150 -16.85 2.74 2.69
C LEU A 150 -17.65 1.44 2.62
N TYR A 151 -17.17 0.51 1.82
CA TYR A 151 -17.61 -0.86 1.79
C TYR A 151 -16.48 -1.77 2.23
N LYS A 152 -16.82 -2.85 2.89
CA LYS A 152 -15.93 -3.99 3.15
C LYS A 152 -16.53 -5.24 2.55
N VAL A 153 -15.77 -5.94 1.72
CA VAL A 153 -16.23 -7.13 1.00
C VAL A 153 -15.26 -8.29 1.20
N ASP A 154 -15.81 -9.51 1.13
CA ASP A 154 -15.03 -10.74 1.14
C ASP A 154 -14.25 -10.86 -0.19
N TYR A 155 -12.94 -11.07 -0.10
CA TYR A 155 -12.07 -11.16 -1.29
C TYR A 155 -12.27 -12.45 -2.09
N THR A 156 -12.94 -13.45 -1.53
CA THR A 156 -13.12 -14.74 -2.19
C THR A 156 -14.23 -14.69 -3.24
N ASP A 157 -15.28 -13.88 -3.00
CA ASP A 157 -16.47 -13.84 -3.85
C ASP A 157 -17.11 -12.46 -4.06
N GLY A 158 -16.58 -11.41 -3.39
CA GLY A 158 -17.09 -10.04 -3.47
C GLY A 158 -18.37 -9.79 -2.65
N SER A 159 -18.79 -10.73 -1.79
CA SER A 159 -19.95 -10.53 -0.92
C SER A 159 -19.70 -9.45 0.14
N GLY A 160 -20.77 -8.73 0.52
CA GLY A 160 -20.70 -7.62 1.47
C GLY A 160 -20.52 -8.09 2.90
N ILE A 161 -19.52 -7.55 3.60
CA ILE A 161 -19.29 -7.76 5.02
C ILE A 161 -19.87 -6.61 5.84
N ALA A 162 -19.53 -5.38 5.48
CA ALA A 162 -19.93 -4.17 6.19
C ALA A 162 -19.97 -2.95 5.25
N MET A 163 -20.65 -1.90 5.69
CA MET A 163 -20.61 -0.59 5.05
C MET A 163 -20.80 0.51 6.08
N VAL A 164 -20.24 1.69 5.81
CA VAL A 164 -20.45 2.89 6.62
C VAL A 164 -20.37 4.16 5.77
N ASP A 165 -21.19 5.15 6.13
CA ASP A 165 -21.07 6.52 5.64
C ASP A 165 -20.40 7.33 6.76
N PRO A 166 -19.11 7.73 6.64
CA PRO A 166 -18.43 8.53 7.64
C PRO A 166 -19.16 9.83 7.95
N SER A 167 -19.19 10.21 9.21
CA SER A 167 -20.01 11.34 9.72
C SER A 167 -19.69 12.69 9.07
N ALA A 168 -18.48 12.85 8.54
CA ALA A 168 -18.06 14.08 7.85
C ALA A 168 -18.85 14.34 6.55
N GLY A 169 -19.46 13.31 5.95
CA GLY A 169 -20.27 13.45 4.71
C GLY A 169 -19.49 14.02 3.52
N CYS A 170 -18.16 13.93 3.54
CA CYS A 170 -17.28 14.47 2.52
C CYS A 170 -16.96 13.42 1.44
N SER A 171 -16.35 13.88 0.33
CA SER A 171 -15.68 12.97 -0.60
C SER A 171 -14.44 12.37 0.06
N LEU A 172 -14.40 11.05 0.19
CA LEU A 172 -13.35 10.32 0.88
C LEU A 172 -12.07 10.23 0.05
N THR A 173 -10.94 10.05 0.73
CA THR A 173 -9.70 9.52 0.14
C THR A 173 -9.82 8.02 -0.11
N GLU A 174 -8.82 7.40 -0.68
CA GLU A 174 -8.57 5.97 -0.48
C GLU A 174 -8.48 5.69 1.01
N ALA A 175 -8.96 4.53 1.44
CA ALA A 175 -8.81 4.06 2.81
C ALA A 175 -7.53 3.22 2.94
N THR A 176 -6.96 3.17 4.13
CA THR A 176 -5.84 2.28 4.47
C THR A 176 -6.13 1.53 5.75
N THR A 177 -5.36 0.48 6.06
CA THR A 177 -5.55 -0.35 7.25
C THR A 177 -4.25 -0.53 8.02
N ASP A 178 -4.34 -0.74 9.35
CA ASP A 178 -3.24 -1.19 10.19
C ASP A 178 -3.24 -2.73 10.35
N ASP A 179 -2.21 -3.28 11.01
CA ASP A 179 -2.08 -4.72 11.26
C ASP A 179 -3.22 -5.31 12.14
N ALA A 180 -3.96 -4.46 12.84
CA ALA A 180 -5.16 -4.84 13.59
C ALA A 180 -6.44 -4.77 12.75
N ASN A 181 -6.33 -4.46 11.46
CA ASN A 181 -7.42 -4.26 10.51
C ASN A 181 -8.34 -3.06 10.83
N ASN A 182 -7.91 -2.11 11.64
CA ASN A 182 -8.62 -0.86 11.75
C ASN A 182 -8.53 -0.10 10.42
N VAL A 183 -9.61 0.58 10.04
CA VAL A 183 -9.72 1.28 8.76
C VAL A 183 -9.56 2.79 8.98
N TYR A 184 -8.67 3.42 8.23
CA TYR A 184 -8.40 4.85 8.30
C TYR A 184 -8.80 5.53 6.99
N VAL A 185 -9.45 6.66 7.08
CA VAL A 185 -9.89 7.43 5.91
C VAL A 185 -9.97 8.92 6.23
N GLY A 186 -9.75 9.76 5.24
CA GLY A 186 -9.89 11.21 5.35
C GLY A 186 -10.79 11.78 4.26
N CYS A 187 -10.94 13.11 4.28
CA CYS A 187 -11.63 13.83 3.23
C CYS A 187 -10.65 14.27 2.13
N VAL A 188 -11.04 14.13 0.86
CA VAL A 188 -10.26 14.63 -0.30
C VAL A 188 -9.91 16.10 -0.14
N VAL A 189 -10.85 16.91 0.37
CA VAL A 189 -10.60 18.30 0.78
C VAL A 189 -10.37 18.29 2.28
N GLY A 190 -9.11 18.37 2.73
CA GLY A 190 -8.73 18.19 4.12
C GLY A 190 -9.46 19.07 5.13
N SER A 191 -9.90 20.27 4.71
CA SER A 191 -10.71 21.16 5.57
C SER A 191 -12.17 20.71 5.73
N ALA A 192 -12.63 19.68 4.99
CA ALA A 192 -14.03 19.22 5.06
C ALA A 192 -14.30 18.30 6.25
N GLY A 193 -13.27 17.70 6.85
CA GLY A 193 -13.42 16.83 8.02
C GLY A 193 -12.09 16.34 8.56
N PRO A 194 -12.08 15.71 9.75
CA PRO A 194 -10.89 15.06 10.30
C PRO A 194 -10.56 13.79 9.52
N LEU A 195 -9.33 13.29 9.71
CA LEU A 195 -9.01 11.90 9.47
C LEU A 195 -9.66 11.07 10.56
N VAL A 196 -10.34 10.00 10.18
CA VAL A 196 -11.07 9.12 11.11
C VAL A 196 -10.58 7.69 11.02
N LYS A 197 -10.73 6.97 12.12
CA LYS A 197 -10.48 5.54 12.26
C LYS A 197 -11.79 4.82 12.58
N PHE A 198 -11.95 3.62 12.01
CA PHE A 198 -13.00 2.67 12.33
C PHE A 198 -12.39 1.36 12.84
N ALA A 199 -13.15 0.64 13.66
CA ALA A 199 -12.84 -0.76 13.97
C ALA A 199 -12.93 -1.65 12.71
N PRO A 200 -12.41 -2.90 12.75
CA PRO A 200 -12.40 -3.80 11.60
C PRO A 200 -13.77 -4.12 10.97
N ASP A 201 -14.84 -3.94 11.73
CA ASP A 201 -16.23 -4.11 11.29
C ASP A 201 -16.90 -2.82 10.79
N LEU A 202 -16.10 -1.78 10.57
CA LEU A 202 -16.50 -0.43 10.18
C LEU A 202 -17.40 0.30 11.21
N THR A 203 -17.31 -0.08 12.48
CA THR A 203 -18.00 0.61 13.60
C THR A 203 -17.03 1.51 14.37
N GLY A 204 -17.56 2.32 15.30
CA GLY A 204 -16.75 3.05 16.27
C GLY A 204 -15.92 4.18 15.66
N GLU A 205 -16.54 5.04 14.83
CA GLU A 205 -15.85 6.18 14.23
C GLU A 205 -15.14 7.05 15.26
N GLU A 206 -13.83 7.24 15.11
CA GLU A 206 -12.97 8.01 15.98
C GLU A 206 -12.22 9.08 15.16
N ALA A 207 -12.38 10.35 15.49
CA ALA A 207 -11.61 11.44 14.90
C ALA A 207 -10.18 11.48 15.47
N LEU A 208 -9.18 11.36 14.63
CA LEU A 208 -7.77 11.28 15.03
C LEU A 208 -7.05 12.62 14.95
N VAL A 209 -7.03 13.22 13.75
CA VAL A 209 -6.28 14.45 13.47
C VAL A 209 -7.07 15.38 12.57
N THR A 210 -6.83 16.69 12.75
CA THR A 210 -7.30 17.70 11.80
C THR A 210 -6.27 17.83 10.69
N ILE A 211 -6.72 17.64 9.46
CA ILE A 211 -5.84 17.66 8.31
C ILE A 211 -5.59 19.10 7.84
N PRO A 212 -4.36 19.45 7.44
CA PRO A 212 -4.10 20.72 6.79
C PRO A 212 -4.98 20.89 5.55
N GLY A 213 -5.42 22.10 5.27
CA GLY A 213 -6.32 22.44 4.15
C GLY A 213 -5.70 22.18 2.77
N SER A 214 -5.32 20.95 2.50
CA SER A 214 -4.74 20.45 1.25
C SER A 214 -5.72 19.52 0.57
N PHE A 215 -5.65 19.49 -0.74
CA PHE A 215 -6.32 18.49 -1.53
C PHE A 215 -5.50 17.18 -1.47
N SER A 216 -6.13 16.06 -1.19
CA SER A 216 -5.48 14.75 -1.14
C SER A 216 -6.35 13.68 -1.79
N ARG A 217 -5.74 12.58 -2.16
CA ARG A 217 -6.46 11.39 -2.66
C ARG A 217 -6.23 10.19 -1.77
N ASP A 218 -5.13 10.21 -1.02
CA ASP A 218 -4.69 9.05 -0.31
C ASP A 218 -4.01 9.39 1.02
N LEU A 219 -3.97 8.41 1.89
CA LEU A 219 -3.22 8.39 3.13
C LEU A 219 -2.72 6.97 3.38
N GLN A 220 -1.64 6.83 4.13
CA GLN A 220 -1.11 5.54 4.56
C GLN A 220 -0.91 5.55 6.08
N VAL A 221 -1.18 4.41 6.72
CA VAL A 221 -0.89 4.20 8.14
C VAL A 221 0.19 3.13 8.32
N SER A 222 1.04 3.28 9.33
CA SER A 222 1.96 2.22 9.73
C SER A 222 1.21 1.01 10.31
N GLY A 223 1.78 -0.20 10.20
CA GLY A 223 1.14 -1.42 10.70
C GLY A 223 0.77 -1.36 12.19
N ASP A 224 1.51 -0.61 13.00
CA ASP A 224 1.20 -0.38 14.42
C ASP A 224 0.16 0.74 14.68
N GLY A 225 -0.32 1.42 13.63
CA GLY A 225 -1.29 2.50 13.74
C GLY A 225 -0.75 3.80 14.36
N ASN A 226 0.58 3.96 14.49
CA ASN A 226 1.18 5.08 15.21
C ASN A 226 1.78 6.17 14.30
N THR A 227 1.87 5.92 13.00
CA THR A 227 2.30 6.91 12.02
C THR A 227 1.31 6.97 10.87
N ILE A 228 0.93 8.19 10.48
CA ILE A 228 0.04 8.45 9.35
C ILE A 228 0.77 9.36 8.36
N TRP A 229 0.83 8.98 7.10
CA TRP A 229 1.28 9.82 5.99
C TRP A 229 0.07 10.27 5.19
N TRP A 230 -0.06 11.59 5.03
CA TRP A 230 -1.14 12.24 4.28
C TRP A 230 -0.60 12.85 3.00
N ALA A 231 -1.18 12.51 1.87
CA ALA A 231 -0.79 13.04 0.57
C ALA A 231 -1.21 14.50 0.40
N GLY A 232 -0.29 15.42 0.61
CA GLY A 232 -0.53 16.85 0.50
C GLY A 232 -0.39 17.38 -0.92
N TYR A 233 -1.22 16.94 -1.87
CA TYR A 233 -1.10 17.28 -3.29
C TYR A 233 -0.96 18.78 -3.56
N THR A 234 -1.86 19.64 -3.05
CA THR A 234 -1.81 21.09 -3.30
C THR A 234 -0.65 21.76 -2.59
N ASN A 235 -0.20 21.23 -1.47
CA ASN A 235 0.94 21.76 -0.71
C ASN A 235 2.29 21.29 -1.29
N GLY A 236 2.30 20.28 -2.15
CA GLY A 236 3.51 19.72 -2.75
C GLY A 236 4.45 19.11 -1.72
N ALA A 237 3.90 18.37 -0.77
CA ALA A 237 4.65 17.64 0.26
C ALA A 237 3.74 16.58 0.92
N VAL A 238 4.35 15.64 1.61
CA VAL A 238 3.65 14.68 2.47
C VAL A 238 3.62 15.22 3.89
N HIS A 239 2.49 15.10 4.56
CA HIS A 239 2.34 15.43 5.97
C HIS A 239 2.36 14.14 6.80
N ARG A 240 3.30 14.04 7.73
CA ARG A 240 3.44 12.89 8.62
C ARG A 240 2.95 13.27 10.03
N PHE A 241 2.01 12.51 10.54
CA PHE A 241 1.55 12.57 11.94
C PHE A 241 2.10 11.35 12.68
N SER A 242 2.57 11.54 13.91
CA SER A 242 3.12 10.44 14.72
C SER A 242 2.66 10.55 16.16
N ARG A 243 2.59 9.41 16.85
CA ARG A 243 2.33 9.29 18.28
C ARG A 243 3.22 8.21 18.89
N ASP A 244 3.43 8.22 20.19
CA ASP A 244 4.30 7.26 20.87
C ASP A 244 3.68 5.86 20.99
N ASP A 245 2.36 5.80 21.17
CA ASP A 245 1.58 4.57 21.32
C ASP A 245 0.09 4.80 20.97
N GLU A 246 -0.70 3.74 20.93
CA GLU A 246 -2.13 3.78 20.59
C GLU A 246 -2.99 4.59 21.59
N PHE A 247 -2.50 4.87 22.80
CA PHE A 247 -3.21 5.63 23.83
C PHE A 247 -2.86 7.12 23.81
N SER A 248 -1.84 7.50 23.04
CA SER A 248 -1.38 8.88 22.89
C SER A 248 -2.09 9.57 21.73
N SER A 249 -2.29 10.88 21.85
CA SER A 249 -2.75 11.71 20.73
C SER A 249 -1.64 11.89 19.71
N PHE A 250 -2.00 11.99 18.44
CA PHE A 250 -1.05 12.38 17.40
C PHE A 250 -0.54 13.80 17.64
N GLY A 251 0.75 14.00 17.40
CA GLY A 251 1.39 15.32 17.40
C GLY A 251 1.01 16.17 16.18
N ASP A 252 1.59 17.37 16.13
CA ASP A 252 1.50 18.23 14.94
C ASP A 252 2.16 17.54 13.73
N ALA A 253 1.67 17.84 12.54
CA ALA A 253 2.20 17.25 11.32
C ALA A 253 3.62 17.75 11.00
N ASP A 254 4.53 16.83 10.74
CA ASP A 254 5.79 17.09 10.05
C ASP A 254 5.54 17.21 8.53
N THR A 255 6.32 18.06 7.87
CA THR A 255 6.33 18.13 6.41
C THR A 255 7.53 17.37 5.87
N VAL A 256 7.28 16.31 5.12
CA VAL A 256 8.30 15.39 4.56
C VAL A 256 8.13 15.25 3.06
N LEU A 257 9.07 14.61 2.35
CA LEU A 257 9.03 14.39 0.90
C LEU A 257 8.67 15.68 0.13
N VAL A 258 9.36 16.77 0.45
CA VAL A 258 9.04 18.11 -0.08
C VAL A 258 9.21 18.15 -1.60
N GLY A 259 8.26 18.77 -2.28
CA GLY A 259 8.16 18.83 -3.74
C GLY A 259 7.40 17.68 -4.37
N MET A 260 7.06 16.63 -3.62
CA MET A 260 6.25 15.52 -4.10
C MET A 260 4.77 15.89 -4.08
N LYS A 261 4.09 15.69 -5.20
CA LYS A 261 2.64 15.87 -5.31
C LYS A 261 1.96 14.52 -5.30
N SER A 262 2.14 13.82 -4.18
CA SER A 262 1.64 12.46 -4.04
C SER A 262 0.11 12.42 -4.01
N GLU A 263 -0.44 11.40 -4.62
CA GLU A 263 -1.86 11.05 -4.60
C GLU A 263 -2.06 9.54 -4.39
N VAL A 264 -0.97 8.83 -4.06
CA VAL A 264 -0.97 7.38 -3.79
C VAL A 264 0.18 7.01 -2.87
N PHE A 265 -0.11 6.10 -1.95
CA PHE A 265 0.86 5.44 -1.08
C PHE A 265 0.60 3.95 -1.04
N ASP A 266 1.63 3.20 -0.67
CA ASP A 266 1.50 1.84 -0.21
C ASP A 266 2.72 1.43 0.63
N ILE A 267 2.59 0.40 1.46
CA ILE A 267 3.70 -0.19 2.21
C ILE A 267 4.01 -1.57 1.61
N HIS A 268 5.21 -1.68 1.06
CA HIS A 268 5.67 -2.91 0.45
C HIS A 268 5.64 -4.08 1.47
N PRO A 269 4.94 -5.20 1.18
CA PRO A 269 4.61 -6.22 2.18
C PRO A 269 5.83 -6.96 2.76
N VAL A 270 6.95 -6.96 2.05
CA VAL A 270 8.16 -7.68 2.46
C VAL A 270 9.23 -6.76 3.06
N THR A 271 9.44 -5.57 2.46
CA THR A 271 10.51 -4.66 2.89
C THR A 271 10.04 -3.65 3.93
N GLY A 272 8.73 -3.39 4.04
CA GLY A 272 8.15 -2.35 4.89
C GLY A 272 8.48 -0.92 4.42
N HIS A 273 9.02 -0.75 3.21
CA HIS A 273 9.26 0.57 2.64
C HIS A 273 7.94 1.26 2.30
N LEU A 274 7.85 2.55 2.60
CA LEU A 274 6.76 3.38 2.11
C LEU A 274 7.01 3.71 0.64
N TRP A 275 6.06 3.38 -0.21
CA TRP A 275 6.03 3.81 -1.58
C TRP A 275 5.10 5.01 -1.73
N ALA A 276 5.52 5.98 -2.54
CA ALA A 276 4.76 7.20 -2.79
C ALA A 276 4.88 7.59 -4.27
N GLY A 277 3.75 7.84 -4.92
CA GLY A 277 3.71 8.30 -6.29
C GLY A 277 4.03 9.80 -6.40
N SER A 278 4.81 10.19 -7.40
CA SER A 278 5.00 11.60 -7.75
C SER A 278 3.81 12.13 -8.56
N GLY A 279 3.71 13.43 -8.78
CA GLY A 279 2.67 14.03 -9.61
C GLY A 279 2.83 13.76 -11.12
N SER A 280 1.94 14.34 -11.91
CA SER A 280 2.05 14.34 -13.38
C SER A 280 3.13 15.33 -13.89
N LEU A 281 3.48 15.24 -15.16
CA LEU A 281 4.37 16.22 -15.82
C LEU A 281 3.85 17.67 -15.71
N ASN A 282 2.54 17.83 -15.74
CA ASN A 282 1.90 19.16 -15.63
C ASN A 282 1.95 19.73 -14.20
N ASP A 283 2.08 18.87 -13.20
CA ASP A 283 1.95 19.26 -11.79
C ASP A 283 3.28 19.65 -11.14
N VAL A 284 4.41 19.10 -11.63
CA VAL A 284 5.71 19.20 -10.95
C VAL A 284 6.86 19.71 -11.83
N PRO A 285 6.68 20.80 -12.60
CA PRO A 285 7.70 21.25 -13.55
C PRO A 285 9.03 21.69 -12.90
N ALA A 286 9.06 21.88 -11.58
CA ALA A 286 10.24 22.28 -10.81
C ALA A 286 10.51 21.38 -9.60
N SER A 287 9.87 20.23 -9.52
CA SER A 287 10.06 19.25 -8.44
C SER A 287 11.41 18.53 -8.59
N PRO A 288 12.06 18.14 -7.48
CA PRO A 288 13.20 17.23 -7.52
C PRO A 288 12.81 15.79 -7.94
N TRP A 289 11.52 15.46 -7.91
CA TRP A 289 10.99 14.15 -8.21
C TRP A 289 10.64 14.01 -9.69
N THR A 290 11.00 12.89 -10.31
CA THR A 290 10.57 12.58 -11.68
C THR A 290 9.06 12.34 -11.68
N PRO A 291 8.28 13.01 -12.54
CA PRO A 291 6.85 12.77 -12.67
C PRO A 291 6.54 11.31 -13.03
N GLN A 292 5.31 10.87 -12.72
CA GLN A 292 4.79 9.55 -13.08
C GLN A 292 5.68 8.40 -12.59
N THR A 293 6.26 8.59 -11.41
CA THR A 293 7.17 7.63 -10.78
C THR A 293 6.72 7.36 -9.35
N TRP A 294 6.71 6.11 -8.97
CA TRP A 294 6.52 5.67 -7.59
C TRP A 294 7.90 5.41 -6.98
N TYR A 295 8.17 6.03 -5.84
CA TYR A 295 9.43 5.94 -5.13
C TYR A 295 9.27 5.22 -3.82
N ALA A 296 10.16 4.29 -3.50
CA ALA A 296 10.27 3.62 -2.22
C ALA A 296 11.18 4.37 -1.27
N PHE A 297 10.80 4.47 -0.01
CA PHE A 297 11.59 5.07 1.06
C PHE A 297 11.67 4.13 2.26
N ASP A 298 12.85 4.02 2.86
CA ASP A 298 12.97 3.46 4.20
C ASP A 298 12.25 4.41 5.18
N VAL A 299 11.20 3.93 5.83
CA VAL A 299 10.35 4.74 6.72
C VAL A 299 11.14 5.40 7.85
N SER A 300 12.27 4.80 8.27
CA SER A 300 13.14 5.34 9.32
C SER A 300 13.94 6.56 8.87
N THR A 301 14.10 6.78 7.57
CA THR A 301 14.86 7.90 7.00
C THR A 301 14.00 9.08 6.59
N ILE A 302 12.68 8.89 6.47
CA ILE A 302 11.74 9.95 6.07
C ILE A 302 11.76 11.11 7.08
N GLY A 303 11.95 12.33 6.58
CA GLY A 303 12.08 13.56 7.40
C GLY A 303 13.47 13.76 7.99
N THR A 304 14.48 13.01 7.56
CA THR A 304 15.88 13.17 7.96
C THR A 304 16.73 13.68 6.78
N GLU A 305 18.01 13.99 7.03
CA GLU A 305 18.96 14.32 5.96
C GLU A 305 19.25 13.15 5.00
N ASN A 306 18.84 11.94 5.35
CA ASN A 306 18.97 10.71 4.57
C ASN A 306 17.67 10.30 3.88
N GLU A 307 16.71 11.21 3.71
CA GLU A 307 15.47 11.00 2.96
C GLU A 307 15.78 10.88 1.45
N ILE A 308 16.24 9.70 1.05
CA ILE A 308 16.53 9.35 -0.34
C ILE A 308 15.72 8.10 -0.73
N PRO A 309 15.23 8.02 -1.97
CA PRO A 309 14.55 6.82 -2.42
C PRO A 309 15.54 5.64 -2.51
N VAL A 310 15.06 4.47 -2.11
CA VAL A 310 15.81 3.20 -2.15
C VAL A 310 15.46 2.36 -3.38
N ASP A 311 14.30 2.63 -4.00
CA ASP A 311 13.83 1.97 -5.23
C ASP A 311 12.83 2.88 -5.97
N SER A 312 12.46 2.53 -7.21
CA SER A 312 11.45 3.26 -7.97
C SER A 312 10.85 2.43 -9.11
N ILE A 313 9.58 2.70 -9.42
CA ILE A 313 8.88 2.21 -10.62
C ILE A 313 8.45 3.42 -11.42
N HIS A 314 8.74 3.41 -12.72
CA HIS A 314 8.31 4.46 -13.62
C HIS A 314 7.20 3.96 -14.52
N TRP A 315 6.17 4.80 -14.76
CA TRP A 315 5.13 4.51 -15.73
C TRP A 315 5.73 4.35 -17.13
N ASP A 316 5.46 3.24 -17.77
CA ASP A 316 5.95 2.97 -19.12
C ASP A 316 5.00 3.62 -20.15
N PRO A 317 5.44 4.66 -20.89
CA PRO A 317 4.60 5.37 -21.86
C PRO A 317 4.48 4.65 -23.21
N THR A 318 4.82 3.38 -23.31
CA THR A 318 4.83 2.65 -24.59
C THR A 318 3.46 2.54 -25.26
N VAL A 319 2.39 2.89 -24.52
CA VAL A 319 1.03 2.99 -25.07
C VAL A 319 0.77 4.41 -25.53
N GLU A 320 0.12 4.57 -26.67
CA GLU A 320 -0.13 5.86 -27.35
C GLU A 320 -1.14 6.75 -26.59
N ASP A 321 -0.77 7.24 -25.40
CA ASP A 321 -1.60 8.18 -24.66
C ASP A 321 -1.61 9.61 -25.23
N GLY A 322 -0.70 9.91 -26.15
CA GLY A 322 -0.63 11.23 -26.79
C GLY A 322 -0.53 12.39 -25.80
N ALA A 323 -1.35 13.43 -25.98
CA ALA A 323 -1.39 14.60 -25.11
C ALA A 323 -1.96 14.32 -23.69
N GLN A 324 -2.61 13.18 -23.48
CA GLN A 324 -3.12 12.79 -22.16
C GLN A 324 -1.97 12.30 -21.24
N PHE A 325 -0.90 11.81 -21.80
CA PHE A 325 0.26 11.34 -21.05
C PHE A 325 0.81 12.40 -20.08
N ASP A 326 0.90 13.65 -20.50
CA ASP A 326 1.41 14.75 -19.65
C ASP A 326 0.54 15.01 -18.41
N ALA A 327 -0.73 14.63 -18.44
CA ALA A 327 -1.70 14.78 -17.37
C ALA A 327 -1.85 13.51 -16.51
N ALA A 328 -1.27 12.38 -16.90
CA ALA A 328 -1.37 11.11 -16.18
C ALA A 328 -0.78 11.22 -14.77
N ARG A 329 -1.60 10.92 -13.76
CA ARG A 329 -1.24 11.03 -12.34
C ARG A 329 -1.21 9.67 -11.69
N PRO A 330 -0.14 9.32 -10.95
CA PRO A 330 -0.15 8.14 -10.08
C PRO A 330 -1.37 8.10 -9.16
N ARG A 331 -2.10 6.97 -9.15
CA ARG A 331 -3.34 6.83 -8.38
C ARG A 331 -3.49 5.53 -7.63
N GLY A 332 -2.93 4.46 -8.10
CA GLY A 332 -2.97 3.18 -7.44
C GLY A 332 -1.59 2.56 -7.41
N LEU A 333 -1.36 1.81 -6.36
CA LEU A 333 -0.19 0.95 -6.20
C LEU A 333 -0.58 -0.13 -5.21
N ASP A 334 -0.28 -1.37 -5.53
CA ASP A 334 -0.24 -2.46 -4.58
C ASP A 334 0.68 -3.56 -5.09
N PHE A 335 1.08 -4.46 -4.21
CA PHE A 335 2.05 -5.50 -4.49
C PHE A 335 1.45 -6.89 -4.31
N SER A 336 1.99 -7.85 -5.07
CA SER A 336 1.76 -9.26 -4.73
C SER A 336 2.25 -9.56 -3.31
N PRO A 337 1.65 -10.55 -2.60
CA PRO A 337 2.02 -10.86 -1.21
C PRO A 337 3.50 -11.20 -1.00
N ASP A 338 4.20 -11.65 -2.05
CA ASP A 338 5.64 -11.90 -2.03
C ASP A 338 6.50 -10.66 -2.36
N GLY A 339 5.86 -9.53 -2.70
CA GLY A 339 6.52 -8.29 -3.06
C GLY A 339 7.26 -8.30 -4.40
N MET A 340 7.06 -9.32 -5.23
CA MET A 340 7.81 -9.47 -6.49
C MET A 340 7.09 -8.89 -7.70
N THR A 341 5.81 -8.59 -7.55
CA THR A 341 4.98 -7.96 -8.58
C THR A 341 4.34 -6.70 -8.03
N ALA A 342 4.42 -5.61 -8.77
CA ALA A 342 3.74 -4.35 -8.48
C ALA A 342 2.65 -4.10 -9.51
N TYR A 343 1.51 -3.63 -9.07
CA TYR A 343 0.43 -3.15 -9.91
C TYR A 343 0.26 -1.66 -9.66
N ILE A 344 0.50 -0.86 -10.71
CA ILE A 344 0.44 0.59 -10.64
C ILE A 344 -0.66 1.12 -11.55
N SER A 345 -1.26 2.23 -11.18
CA SER A 345 -2.28 2.85 -12.03
C SER A 345 -2.13 4.36 -12.10
N VAL A 346 -2.67 4.94 -13.18
CA VAL A 346 -2.71 6.37 -13.41
C VAL A 346 -4.12 6.84 -13.72
N PHE A 347 -4.41 8.06 -13.29
CA PHE A 347 -5.61 8.79 -13.69
C PHE A 347 -5.32 9.68 -14.90
N ALA A 348 -6.32 9.92 -15.73
CA ALA A 348 -6.25 10.65 -17.01
C ALA A 348 -5.46 9.90 -18.09
N SER A 349 -5.54 8.56 -18.10
CA SER A 349 -4.99 7.70 -19.15
C SER A 349 -6.05 6.76 -19.71
N SER A 350 -5.93 6.44 -20.98
CA SER A 350 -6.74 5.41 -21.65
C SER A 350 -6.32 4.01 -21.26
N ASP A 351 -5.10 3.88 -20.74
CA ASP A 351 -4.47 2.65 -20.26
C ASP A 351 -4.15 2.82 -18.78
N GLY A 352 -5.18 2.61 -17.96
CA GLY A 352 -5.17 3.05 -16.58
C GLY A 352 -4.31 2.23 -15.61
N MET A 353 -3.79 1.04 -16.00
CA MET A 353 -3.07 0.15 -15.10
C MET A 353 -1.93 -0.59 -15.80
N GLN A 354 -0.82 -0.79 -15.08
CA GLN A 354 0.31 -1.61 -15.51
C GLN A 354 0.73 -2.59 -14.42
N LYS A 355 1.13 -3.78 -14.84
CA LYS A 355 1.79 -4.79 -14.02
C LYS A 355 3.30 -4.69 -14.24
N HIS A 356 4.07 -4.65 -13.17
CA HIS A 356 5.52 -4.64 -13.22
C HIS A 356 6.08 -5.81 -12.41
N GLU A 357 7.00 -6.56 -13.00
CA GLU A 357 7.70 -7.63 -12.33
C GLU A 357 9.09 -7.17 -11.90
N ASN A 358 9.46 -7.48 -10.68
CA ASN A 358 10.80 -7.22 -10.19
C ASN A 358 11.77 -8.18 -10.87
N SER A 359 12.64 -7.67 -11.75
CA SER A 359 13.57 -8.48 -12.54
C SER A 359 14.61 -9.21 -11.69
N ALA A 360 14.81 -8.82 -10.45
CA ALA A 360 15.61 -9.61 -9.51
C ALA A 360 14.96 -10.97 -9.20
N GLY A 361 13.64 -11.12 -9.49
CA GLY A 361 12.91 -12.39 -9.42
C GLY A 361 12.62 -13.05 -10.78
N SER A 362 12.76 -12.32 -11.90
CA SER A 362 12.28 -12.70 -13.23
C SER A 362 13.34 -13.33 -14.16
N SER A 363 14.40 -13.90 -13.66
CA SER A 363 15.19 -14.78 -14.53
C SER A 363 14.44 -16.11 -14.68
N ASN A 364 13.97 -16.40 -15.89
CA ASN A 364 13.52 -17.74 -16.36
C ASN A 364 14.66 -18.77 -16.45
N GLU A 365 15.78 -18.51 -15.82
CA GLU A 365 16.58 -19.53 -15.20
C GLU A 365 15.87 -19.83 -13.87
N VAL A 366 15.73 -21.09 -13.57
CA VAL A 366 15.70 -21.58 -12.20
C VAL A 366 17.06 -21.21 -11.61
N VAL A 367 17.31 -19.91 -11.47
CA VAL A 367 18.25 -19.40 -10.53
C VAL A 367 17.52 -19.62 -9.20
N ASN A 368 17.83 -20.76 -8.61
CA ASN A 368 17.86 -20.83 -7.19
C ASN A 368 18.44 -19.48 -6.76
N ASN A 369 17.63 -18.51 -6.29
CA ASN A 369 18.12 -17.37 -5.53
C ASN A 369 18.59 -17.92 -4.19
N LEU A 370 19.56 -18.78 -4.30
CA LEU A 370 20.42 -19.16 -3.20
C LEU A 370 21.20 -17.88 -2.93
N PRO A 371 21.15 -17.36 -1.71
CA PRO A 371 21.97 -16.23 -1.32
C PRO A 371 23.39 -16.49 -1.84
N ASN A 372 24.05 -15.48 -2.39
CA ASN A 372 25.39 -15.60 -2.96
C ASN A 372 26.44 -15.94 -1.89
N GLY A 373 26.01 -16.73 -0.90
CA GLY A 373 26.76 -17.16 0.27
C GLY A 373 25.83 -17.52 1.43
N TYR A 374 26.44 -18.03 2.49
CA TYR A 374 25.79 -18.15 3.78
C TYR A 374 25.84 -16.80 4.48
N ALA A 375 24.72 -16.34 5.05
CA ALA A 375 24.66 -15.12 5.84
C ALA A 375 24.01 -15.37 7.20
N LEU A 376 24.43 -14.61 8.19
CA LEU A 376 23.83 -14.53 9.50
C LEU A 376 23.70 -13.05 9.85
N GLU A 377 22.49 -12.55 9.86
CA GLU A 377 22.22 -11.12 10.06
C GLU A 377 22.26 -10.74 11.53
N GLN A 378 22.34 -9.44 11.79
CA GLN A 378 22.17 -8.90 13.12
C GLN A 378 20.73 -9.14 13.56
N ASN A 379 20.55 -9.69 14.77
CA ASN A 379 19.21 -9.88 15.32
C ASN A 379 18.48 -8.54 15.48
N TYR A 380 17.18 -8.56 15.25
CA TYR A 380 16.34 -7.38 15.43
C TYR A 380 15.09 -7.72 16.26
N PRO A 381 14.75 -6.86 17.26
CA PRO A 381 15.51 -5.71 17.75
C PRO A 381 16.83 -6.12 18.42
N ASN A 382 17.82 -5.20 18.47
CA ASN A 382 19.05 -5.33 19.26
C ASN A 382 19.52 -3.93 19.74
N PRO A 383 19.48 -3.60 21.04
CA PRO A 383 19.11 -4.47 22.18
C PRO A 383 17.66 -4.96 22.14
N PHE A 384 17.36 -6.10 22.79
CA PHE A 384 16.05 -6.72 22.80
C PHE A 384 15.50 -7.02 24.20
N ASN A 385 14.15 -7.14 24.32
CA ASN A 385 13.44 -7.47 25.56
C ASN A 385 12.07 -8.12 25.27
N PRO A 386 11.77 -9.33 25.71
CA PRO A 386 12.70 -10.44 25.92
C PRO A 386 12.91 -11.24 24.63
N SER A 387 12.29 -10.86 23.49
CA SER A 387 12.31 -11.61 22.23
C SER A 387 13.01 -10.83 21.12
N THR A 388 13.62 -11.57 20.20
CA THR A 388 14.26 -11.01 19.00
C THR A 388 14.21 -12.02 17.86
N ASN A 389 14.22 -11.54 16.62
CA ASN A 389 14.30 -12.34 15.43
C ASN A 389 15.75 -12.42 14.94
N ILE A 390 16.16 -13.59 14.49
CA ILE A 390 17.46 -13.86 13.88
C ILE A 390 17.21 -14.34 12.47
N ASN A 391 17.64 -13.54 11.48
CA ASN A 391 17.57 -13.90 10.07
C ASN A 391 18.88 -14.55 9.64
N TYR A 392 18.81 -15.57 8.81
CA TYR A 392 19.97 -16.22 8.21
C TYR A 392 19.63 -16.76 6.83
N SER A 393 20.64 -16.89 5.98
CA SER A 393 20.48 -17.44 4.64
C SER A 393 21.46 -18.55 4.34
N LEU A 394 21.01 -19.52 3.55
CA LEU A 394 21.73 -20.73 3.18
C LEU A 394 21.89 -20.81 1.67
N GLN A 395 23.11 -20.94 1.19
CA GLN A 395 23.38 -21.14 -0.23
C GLN A 395 22.87 -22.48 -0.75
N GLU A 396 22.92 -23.52 0.08
CA GLU A 396 22.51 -24.88 -0.27
C GLU A 396 21.72 -25.51 0.85
N ALA A 397 20.80 -26.42 0.50
CA ALA A 397 20.12 -27.24 1.49
C ALA A 397 21.09 -28.16 2.23
N GLY A 398 21.05 -28.18 3.55
CA GLY A 398 21.96 -28.99 4.36
C GLY A 398 21.53 -29.08 5.79
N HIS A 399 22.37 -29.76 6.58
CA HIS A 399 22.21 -29.80 8.03
C HIS A 399 22.69 -28.46 8.61
N VAL A 400 21.81 -27.82 9.36
CA VAL A 400 22.04 -26.50 9.96
C VAL A 400 21.92 -26.60 11.47
N THR A 401 22.85 -25.95 12.17
CA THR A 401 22.69 -25.64 13.58
C THR A 401 22.76 -24.13 13.81
N LEU A 402 21.80 -23.59 14.54
CA LEU A 402 21.83 -22.23 15.05
C LEU A 402 21.70 -22.26 16.56
N LYS A 403 22.77 -21.85 17.25
CA LYS A 403 22.90 -21.96 18.69
C LYS A 403 23.24 -20.62 19.33
N VAL A 404 22.81 -20.47 20.59
CA VAL A 404 23.08 -19.27 21.41
C VAL A 404 24.02 -19.67 22.56
N TYR A 405 24.99 -18.80 22.82
CA TYR A 405 26.03 -18.98 23.85
C TYR A 405 26.10 -17.76 24.76
N ASP A 406 26.48 -17.98 26.02
CA ASP A 406 26.92 -16.88 26.89
C ASP A 406 28.37 -16.47 26.57
N MET A 407 28.84 -15.39 27.24
CA MET A 407 30.20 -14.86 27.06
C MET A 407 31.31 -15.82 27.50
N THR A 408 30.99 -16.90 28.22
CA THR A 408 31.95 -17.95 28.61
C THR A 408 32.03 -19.08 27.57
N GLY A 409 31.21 -19.02 26.51
CA GLY A 409 31.11 -20.03 25.45
C GLY A 409 30.20 -21.21 25.81
N ARG A 410 29.44 -21.10 26.91
CA ARG A 410 28.48 -22.15 27.28
C ARG A 410 27.23 -22.02 26.41
N GLU A 411 26.80 -23.13 25.81
CA GLU A 411 25.54 -23.18 25.06
C GLU A 411 24.35 -22.91 25.98
N ILE A 412 23.53 -21.96 25.59
CA ILE A 412 22.31 -21.52 26.30
C ILE A 412 21.05 -22.06 25.64
N ALA A 413 21.03 -22.07 24.27
CA ALA A 413 19.89 -22.57 23.50
C ALA A 413 20.35 -23.09 22.13
N THR A 414 19.68 -24.13 21.63
CA THR A 414 19.73 -24.54 20.24
C THR A 414 18.43 -24.13 19.59
N LEU A 415 18.49 -23.19 18.62
CA LEU A 415 17.31 -22.62 17.92
C LEU A 415 16.95 -23.42 16.67
N VAL A 416 17.98 -23.91 15.96
CA VAL A 416 17.81 -24.77 14.79
C VAL A 416 18.81 -25.94 14.92
N ASN A 417 18.35 -27.15 14.63
CA ASN A 417 19.21 -28.34 14.53
C ASN A 417 18.52 -29.35 13.60
N GLY A 418 18.83 -29.32 12.33
CA GLY A 418 18.20 -30.21 11.36
C GLY A 418 18.49 -29.83 9.92
N ARG A 419 17.88 -30.58 8.99
CA ARG A 419 17.98 -30.27 7.57
C ARG A 419 17.09 -29.11 7.23
N VAL A 420 17.65 -28.06 6.62
CA VAL A 420 16.96 -26.83 6.18
C VAL A 420 17.22 -26.66 4.68
N ASN A 421 16.22 -26.18 3.95
CA ASN A 421 16.34 -25.89 2.53
C ASN A 421 17.23 -24.65 2.30
N ALA A 422 17.75 -24.51 1.09
CA ALA A 422 18.41 -23.29 0.69
C ALA A 422 17.42 -22.10 0.69
N GLY A 423 17.91 -20.88 0.90
CA GLY A 423 17.11 -19.67 0.97
C GLY A 423 17.25 -18.91 2.28
N ALA A 424 16.39 -17.89 2.46
CA ALA A 424 16.32 -17.08 3.67
C ALA A 424 15.40 -17.72 4.72
N HIS A 425 15.78 -17.59 5.98
CA HIS A 425 15.06 -18.15 7.12
C HIS A 425 15.07 -17.18 8.30
N THR A 426 14.00 -17.20 9.08
CA THR A 426 13.87 -16.41 10.31
C THR A 426 13.57 -17.35 11.48
N VAL A 427 14.20 -17.11 12.63
CA VAL A 427 13.90 -17.80 13.88
C VAL A 427 13.79 -16.81 15.02
N THR A 428 12.74 -16.93 15.83
CA THR A 428 12.53 -16.09 17.01
C THR A 428 13.23 -16.71 18.22
N PHE A 429 14.02 -15.89 18.92
CA PHE A 429 14.64 -16.25 20.19
C PHE A 429 13.97 -15.52 21.35
N ASN A 430 13.47 -16.29 22.32
CA ASN A 430 12.87 -15.75 23.54
C ASN A 430 13.80 -16.00 24.74
N ALA A 431 14.33 -14.91 25.29
CA ALA A 431 15.28 -14.92 26.40
C ALA A 431 14.62 -14.55 27.76
N SER A 432 13.33 -14.78 27.94
CA SER A 432 12.59 -14.41 29.16
C SER A 432 13.20 -14.98 30.44
N ASN A 433 13.87 -16.11 30.34
CA ASN A 433 14.51 -16.79 31.48
C ASN A 433 16.01 -16.49 31.64
N LEU A 434 16.55 -15.58 30.82
CA LEU A 434 17.98 -15.21 30.86
C LEU A 434 18.17 -13.87 31.56
N SER A 435 19.38 -13.61 32.06
CA SER A 435 19.75 -12.31 32.65
C SER A 435 20.11 -11.31 31.57
N SER A 436 19.90 -10.00 31.84
CA SER A 436 20.42 -8.95 30.96
C SER A 436 21.92 -9.13 30.73
N GLY A 437 22.38 -8.97 29.49
CA GLY A 437 23.77 -9.18 29.12
C GLY A 437 23.97 -9.41 27.64
N VAL A 438 25.24 -9.66 27.26
CA VAL A 438 25.62 -9.97 25.87
C VAL A 438 25.63 -11.47 25.69
N TYR A 439 25.07 -11.91 24.57
CA TYR A 439 25.05 -13.30 24.10
C TYR A 439 25.60 -13.36 22.69
N ILE A 440 26.17 -14.54 22.34
CA ILE A 440 26.67 -14.83 20.99
C ILE A 440 25.76 -15.87 20.37
N TYR A 441 25.39 -15.70 19.10
CA TYR A 441 24.73 -16.75 18.33
C TYR A 441 25.58 -17.18 17.14
N ALA A 442 25.57 -18.47 16.84
CA ALA A 442 26.39 -19.07 15.80
C ALA A 442 25.55 -19.97 14.90
N LEU A 443 25.68 -19.75 13.60
CA LEU A 443 25.14 -20.56 12.52
C LEU A 443 26.26 -21.46 12.00
N GLU A 444 25.98 -22.75 11.89
CA GLU A 444 26.86 -23.72 11.21
C GLU A 444 26.06 -24.46 10.15
N ALA A 445 26.52 -24.43 8.90
CA ALA A 445 25.90 -25.11 7.78
C ALA A 445 26.94 -25.44 6.72
N ASN A 446 26.96 -26.68 6.24
CA ASN A 446 27.84 -27.18 5.16
C ASN A 446 29.32 -26.77 5.30
N GLY A 447 29.84 -26.77 6.53
CA GLY A 447 31.26 -26.43 6.83
C GLY A 447 31.50 -24.90 6.98
N VAL A 448 30.50 -24.07 6.81
CA VAL A 448 30.60 -22.64 7.09
C VAL A 448 30.12 -22.37 8.51
N ARG A 449 30.84 -21.50 9.24
CA ARG A 449 30.44 -21.00 10.55
C ARG A 449 30.41 -19.47 10.57
N LEU A 450 29.28 -18.92 10.94
CA LEU A 450 29.07 -17.49 11.11
C LEU A 450 28.64 -17.20 12.54
N THR A 451 29.06 -16.04 13.08
CA THR A 451 28.73 -15.66 14.45
C THR A 451 28.35 -14.17 14.52
N ASN A 452 27.38 -13.87 15.38
CA ASN A 452 27.00 -12.52 15.72
C ASN A 452 26.71 -12.39 17.22
N ARG A 453 26.61 -11.17 17.72
CA ARG A 453 26.32 -10.87 19.13
C ARG A 453 24.98 -10.14 19.26
N MET A 454 24.30 -10.38 20.38
CA MET A 454 23.05 -9.72 20.74
C MET A 454 23.09 -9.25 22.18
N THR A 455 22.34 -8.19 22.49
CA THR A 455 22.28 -7.59 23.82
C THR A 455 20.85 -7.69 24.36
N LEU A 456 20.67 -8.44 25.47
CA LEU A 456 19.43 -8.52 26.20
C LEU A 456 19.37 -7.41 27.27
N ILE A 457 18.30 -6.64 27.30
CA ILE A 457 18.00 -5.65 28.32
C ILE A 457 16.65 -6.03 28.94
N LYS A 458 16.58 -6.12 30.24
CA LYS A 458 15.33 -6.31 31.01
C LYS A 458 15.06 -5.12 31.88
#